data_06a9a799740b74a7aea6684657353edb
#
_entry.id   06a9a799740b74a7aea6684657353edb
#
_cell.length_a   1.000
_cell.length_b   1.000
_cell.length_c   1.000
_cell.angle_alpha   90.00
_cell.angle_beta   90.00
_cell.angle_gamma   90.00
#
_symmetry.space_group_name_H-M   'P 1'
#
loop_
_entity.id
_entity.type
_entity.pdbx_description
1 polymer ?
#
loop_
_entity_poly.entity_id
_entity_poly.type
_entity_poly.pdbx_seq_one_letter_code
_entity_poly.pdbx_strand_id
1 'polypeptide(L)'
;MLYLLIVYVVSVDRVNKVHKYLKTYLHWQQNSVFEGEVSSSQYQRMMSELFDLIDPDVDSVMIYEFPEKYLQKTILGIEKNPIDFIL
;
A
#
# COMPACT_ATOMS: atom_id res chain seq x y z
N MET A 1 -11.77 11.86 0.11
CA MET A 1 -10.52 11.06 0.10
C MET A 1 -10.79 9.68 0.64
N LEU A 2 -10.14 8.69 0.09
CA LEU A 2 -10.21 7.32 0.58
C LEU A 2 -8.96 7.00 1.36
N TYR A 3 -9.10 6.31 2.48
CA TYR A 3 -7.96 5.78 3.21
C TYR A 3 -7.82 4.30 2.86
N LEU A 4 -6.64 3.91 2.41
CA LEU A 4 -6.37 2.56 1.94
C LEU A 4 -5.38 1.85 2.84
N LEU A 5 -5.61 0.55 3.01
CA LEU A 5 -4.64 -0.37 3.57
C LEU A 5 -4.44 -1.47 2.52
N ILE A 6 -3.20 -1.62 2.07
CA ILE A 6 -2.87 -2.59 1.01
C ILE A 6 -1.89 -3.61 1.56
N VAL A 7 -2.22 -4.87 1.36
CA VAL A 7 -1.36 -6.00 1.71
C VAL A 7 -1.17 -6.85 0.46
N TYR A 8 0.06 -7.16 0.10
CA TYR A 8 0.30 -7.93 -1.11
C TYR A 8 1.27 -9.09 -0.89
N VAL A 9 1.09 -10.12 -1.70
CA VAL A 9 2.00 -11.25 -1.82
C VAL A 9 2.29 -11.42 -3.30
N VAL A 10 3.48 -11.05 -3.72
CA VAL A 10 3.86 -10.96 -5.12
C VAL A 10 5.17 -11.69 -5.28
N SER A 11 5.35 -12.40 -6.41
CA SER A 11 6.57 -13.16 -6.61
C SER A 11 7.80 -12.24 -6.67
N VAL A 12 8.95 -12.83 -6.35
CA VAL A 12 10.18 -12.09 -6.09
C VAL A 12 10.64 -11.25 -7.29
N ASP A 13 10.32 -11.68 -8.50
CA ASP A 13 10.70 -10.96 -9.71
C ASP A 13 9.86 -9.71 -9.96
N ARG A 14 8.73 -9.55 -9.27
CA ARG A 14 7.85 -8.38 -9.41
C ARG A 14 7.73 -7.55 -8.14
N VAL A 15 8.18 -8.07 -7.00
CA VAL A 15 7.94 -7.42 -5.71
C VAL A 15 8.54 -6.03 -5.63
N ASN A 16 9.73 -5.82 -6.19
CA ASN A 16 10.37 -4.51 -6.15
C ASN A 16 9.62 -3.47 -6.97
N LYS A 17 9.04 -3.87 -8.10
CA LYS A 17 8.27 -2.96 -8.93
C LYS A 17 6.99 -2.54 -8.22
N VAL A 18 6.32 -3.47 -7.58
CA VAL A 18 5.10 -3.19 -6.81
C VAL A 18 5.42 -2.25 -5.64
N HIS A 19 6.49 -2.54 -4.93
CA HIS A 19 6.92 -1.72 -3.81
C HIS A 19 7.20 -0.28 -4.23
N LYS A 20 7.99 -0.11 -5.27
CA LYS A 20 8.31 1.23 -5.79
C LYS A 20 7.06 1.96 -6.25
N TYR A 21 6.16 1.26 -6.90
CA TYR A 21 4.93 1.86 -7.39
C TYR A 21 4.06 2.34 -6.23
N LEU A 22 3.84 1.50 -5.23
CA LEU A 22 2.98 1.86 -4.10
C LEU A 22 3.56 3.01 -3.29
N LYS A 23 4.87 3.15 -3.23
CA LYS A 23 5.51 4.28 -2.54
C LYS A 23 5.19 5.63 -3.16
N THR A 24 4.75 5.66 -4.41
CA THR A 24 4.39 6.94 -5.04
C THR A 24 3.07 7.50 -4.51
N TYR A 25 2.23 6.67 -3.94
CA TYR A 25 0.91 7.07 -3.44
C TYR A 25 0.73 6.87 -1.94
N LEU A 26 1.41 5.88 -1.38
CA LEU A 26 1.13 5.42 -0.02
C LEU A 26 2.41 5.35 0.80
N HIS A 27 2.24 5.09 2.09
CA HIS A 27 3.34 4.98 3.02
C HIS A 27 3.59 3.52 3.38
N TRP A 28 4.82 3.07 3.21
CA TRP A 28 5.22 1.73 3.60
C TRP A 28 5.15 1.59 5.13
N GLN A 29 4.58 0.50 5.59
CA GLN A 29 4.46 0.22 7.02
C GLN A 29 5.43 -0.86 7.46
N GLN A 30 5.32 -2.03 6.88
CA GLN A 30 6.25 -3.13 7.11
C GLN A 30 6.01 -4.20 6.06
N ASN A 31 7.03 -5.00 5.80
CA ASN A 31 6.92 -6.13 4.85
C ASN A 31 6.19 -5.69 3.57
N SER A 32 5.03 -6.26 3.31
CA SER A 32 4.22 -5.96 2.11
C SER A 32 2.95 -5.19 2.49
N VAL A 33 3.06 -4.23 3.40
CA VAL A 33 1.93 -3.45 3.90
C VAL A 33 2.16 -1.97 3.63
N PHE A 34 1.19 -1.36 2.96
CA PHE A 34 1.17 0.09 2.71
C PHE A 34 -0.15 0.66 3.17
N GLU A 35 -0.15 1.92 3.58
CA GLU A 35 -1.38 2.62 3.90
C GLU A 35 -1.26 4.10 3.56
N GLY A 36 -2.40 4.76 3.39
CA GLY A 36 -2.43 6.20 3.12
C GLY A 36 -3.72 6.64 2.49
N GLU A 37 -3.82 7.94 2.27
CA GLU A 37 -5.00 8.54 1.66
C GLU A 37 -4.76 8.82 0.18
N VAL A 38 -5.78 8.57 -0.63
CA VAL A 38 -5.75 8.88 -2.06
C VAL A 38 -7.10 9.49 -2.47
N SER A 39 -7.08 10.26 -3.54
CA SER A 39 -8.31 10.73 -4.15
C SER A 39 -8.96 9.59 -4.95
N SER A 40 -10.23 9.78 -5.32
CA SER A 40 -10.92 8.79 -6.13
C SER A 40 -10.22 8.57 -7.48
N SER A 41 -9.74 9.64 -8.10
CA SER A 41 -9.03 9.52 -9.38
C SER A 41 -7.69 8.82 -9.23
N GLN A 42 -6.96 9.10 -8.14
CA GLN A 42 -5.71 8.39 -7.84
C GLN A 42 -5.97 6.90 -7.61
N TYR A 43 -7.06 6.59 -6.91
CA TYR A 43 -7.42 5.20 -6.63
C TYR A 43 -7.70 4.44 -7.94
N GLN A 44 -8.47 5.04 -8.84
CA GLN A 44 -8.78 4.42 -10.12
C GLN A 44 -7.52 4.15 -10.93
N ARG A 45 -6.63 5.13 -11.00
CA ARG A 45 -5.37 4.99 -11.73
C ARG A 45 -4.49 3.91 -11.08
N MET A 46 -4.40 3.94 -9.76
CA MET A 46 -3.59 2.98 -9.03
C MET A 46 -4.06 1.55 -9.26
N MET A 47 -5.37 1.33 -9.22
CA MET A 47 -5.93 0.00 -9.46
C MET A 47 -5.55 -0.52 -10.84
N SER A 48 -5.71 0.32 -11.85
CA SER A 48 -5.41 -0.06 -13.22
C SER A 48 -3.92 -0.37 -13.42
N GLU A 49 -3.07 0.53 -12.93
CA GLU A 49 -1.62 0.39 -13.12
C GLU A 49 -1.05 -0.76 -12.28
N LEU A 50 -1.58 -0.94 -11.08
CA LEU A 50 -1.14 -2.03 -10.22
C LEU A 50 -1.51 -3.39 -10.82
N PHE A 51 -2.70 -3.49 -11.39
CA PHE A 51 -3.13 -4.72 -12.06
C PHE A 51 -2.18 -5.08 -13.20
N ASP A 52 -1.68 -4.07 -13.92
CA ASP A 52 -0.74 -4.30 -15.02
C ASP A 52 0.65 -4.72 -14.54
N LEU A 53 1.01 -4.40 -13.31
CA LEU A 53 2.32 -4.75 -12.75
C LEU A 53 2.38 -6.17 -12.23
N ILE A 54 1.26 -6.74 -11.81
CA ILE A 54 1.23 -8.05 -11.19
C ILE A 54 0.86 -9.13 -12.20
N ASP A 55 1.06 -10.36 -11.80
CA ASP A 55 0.52 -11.52 -12.54
C ASP A 55 -0.68 -12.01 -11.74
N PRO A 56 -1.91 -11.73 -12.22
CA PRO A 56 -3.11 -12.04 -11.43
C PRO A 56 -3.35 -13.53 -11.22
N ASP A 57 -2.63 -14.39 -11.95
CA ASP A 57 -2.76 -15.83 -11.78
C ASP A 57 -1.96 -16.36 -10.59
N VAL A 58 -0.94 -15.63 -10.15
CA VAL A 58 -0.06 -16.09 -9.07
C VAL A 58 0.14 -15.07 -7.95
N ASP A 59 -0.09 -13.78 -8.23
CA ASP A 59 0.11 -12.72 -7.25
C ASP A 59 -1.21 -12.35 -6.59
N SER A 60 -1.13 -11.80 -5.38
CA SER A 60 -2.31 -11.36 -4.63
C SER A 60 -2.06 -9.96 -4.07
N VAL A 61 -3.04 -9.09 -4.26
CA VAL A 61 -3.05 -7.76 -3.66
C VAL A 61 -4.41 -7.56 -3.00
N MET A 62 -4.42 -7.36 -1.69
CA MET A 62 -5.63 -7.09 -0.95
C MET A 62 -5.69 -5.63 -0.59
N ILE A 63 -6.83 -5.00 -0.87
CA ILE A 63 -7.02 -3.58 -0.64
C ILE A 63 -8.24 -3.39 0.24
N TYR A 64 -8.01 -2.75 1.39
CA TYR A 64 -9.08 -2.37 2.29
C TYR A 64 -9.31 -0.87 2.15
N GLU A 65 -10.55 -0.48 1.94
CA GLU A 65 -10.95 0.91 1.76
C GLU A 65 -11.72 1.40 2.96
N PHE A 66 -11.40 2.62 3.37
CA PHE A 66 -12.15 3.30 4.42
C PHE A 66 -12.57 4.67 3.86
N PRO A 67 -13.83 5.07 3.99
CA PRO A 67 -14.28 6.34 3.42
C PRO A 67 -13.59 7.54 4.04
N GLU A 68 -13.16 7.41 5.31
CA GLU A 68 -12.36 8.39 6.00
C GLU A 68 -11.37 7.67 6.89
N LYS A 69 -10.50 8.43 7.53
CA LYS A 69 -9.49 7.82 8.40
C LYS A 69 -10.09 7.51 9.77
N TYR A 70 -10.81 6.42 9.85
CA TYR A 70 -11.33 5.91 11.12
C TYR A 70 -10.37 5.00 11.84
N LEU A 71 -9.28 4.67 11.20
CA LEU A 71 -8.34 3.68 11.66
C LEU A 71 -7.56 4.21 12.86
N GLN A 72 -7.62 3.49 13.96
CA GLN A 72 -6.68 3.71 15.06
C GLN A 72 -5.59 2.67 14.93
N LYS A 73 -4.36 3.15 14.88
CA LYS A 73 -3.21 2.27 14.71
C LYS A 73 -2.38 2.26 15.98
N THR A 74 -2.13 1.07 16.50
CA THR A 74 -1.25 0.85 17.64
C THR A 74 -0.15 -0.09 17.22
N ILE A 75 1.08 0.25 17.53
CA ILE A 75 2.23 -0.59 17.24
C ILE A 75 2.79 -1.11 18.54
N LEU A 76 2.82 -2.42 18.66
CA LEU A 76 3.50 -3.08 19.77
C LEU A 76 4.87 -3.51 19.26
N GLY A 77 5.91 -3.08 19.96
CA GLY A 77 7.26 -3.37 19.51
C GLY A 77 7.84 -2.23 18.69
N ILE A 78 8.55 -2.56 17.64
CA ILE A 78 9.29 -1.60 16.85
C ILE A 78 8.48 -1.16 15.63
N GLU A 79 8.37 0.15 15.44
CA GLU A 79 7.79 0.70 14.22
C GLU A 79 8.82 0.57 13.09
N LYS A 80 8.44 -0.12 12.02
CA LYS A 80 9.35 -0.42 10.90
C LYS A 80 9.59 0.78 9.99
N ASN A 81 8.68 1.75 10.01
CA ASN A 81 8.81 2.96 9.22
C ASN A 81 8.55 4.19 10.09
N PRO A 82 9.51 4.55 10.95
CA PRO A 82 9.33 5.68 11.87
C PRO A 82 9.53 6.99 11.12
N ILE A 83 8.50 7.44 10.43
CA ILE A 83 8.57 8.64 9.57
C ILE A 83 8.93 9.88 10.36
N ASP A 84 8.56 9.90 11.63
CA ASP A 84 8.58 11.09 12.46
C ASP A 84 9.96 11.68 12.66
N PHE A 85 10.97 10.85 12.60
CA PHE A 85 12.31 11.37 12.86
C PHE A 85 13.13 11.55 11.61
N ILE A 86 12.50 11.68 10.51
CA ILE A 86 13.17 12.11 9.30
C ILE A 86 13.29 13.62 9.29
N LEU A 87 12.63 14.24 10.20
CA LEU A 87 12.56 15.70 10.26
C LEU A 87 13.88 16.32 10.71
#